data_1c9ed9e75961319fb44cfea8c001f859
#
_entry.id   1c9ed9e75961319fb44cfea8c001f859
#
_cell.length_a   1.000
_cell.length_b   1.000
_cell.length_c   1.000
_cell.angle_alpha   90.00
_cell.angle_beta   90.00
_cell.angle_gamma   90.00
#
_symmetry.space_group_name_H-M   'P 1'
#
loop_
_entity.id
_entity.type
_entity.pdbx_description
1 polymer ?
#
loop_
_entity_poly.entity_id
_entity_poly.type
_entity_poly.pdbx_seq_one_letter_code
_entity_poly.pdbx_strand_id
1 'polypeptide(L)'
;IIVTQSVHKQQAGFSQASQIHKKDSHIRGQRRYCDHKHFNNSYMLHASTSPFYPLFASLDVNARMQEGDAGRKLWMDCVKAAIEARKSILRHCRLIRPFIPELVYGRKWETYPTEKIANDLSFFRFRPEERWHLFEGYGPDQYFVDPCKLLLTTPGINRSSGEYDDFGIPAAILASYLRENGIIPEKSDLNSILFLLTPAETRTKLENLVSHLVRFERAVQEARPLSEVLPSIYTANRDRYQNHTIAMLCQEMHDFYREHDVKTLQKRLFRRDYFPEARMTPQEAHYAFIRNECELVPLSEIRGRVALEGALPYPPGILCVVPGEVWNETAQAYFLTLEEGINRFPGF
;
A
#
# COMPACT_ATOMS: atom_id res chain seq x y z
N ILE A 1 -5.00 -14.65 21.10
CA ILE A 1 -4.60 -13.67 20.08
C ILE A 1 -3.08 -13.79 19.90
N ILE A 2 -2.65 -13.94 18.65
CA ILE A 2 -1.24 -13.89 18.26
C ILE A 2 -1.12 -12.75 17.23
N VAL A 3 -0.14 -11.87 17.43
CA VAL A 3 0.12 -10.75 16.52
C VAL A 3 1.61 -10.75 16.20
N THR A 4 1.94 -10.62 14.93
CA THR A 4 3.31 -10.36 14.47
C THR A 4 3.44 -8.90 14.07
N GLN A 5 4.56 -8.29 14.39
CA GLN A 5 4.81 -6.88 14.16
C GLN A 5 6.22 -6.67 13.60
N SER A 6 6.29 -6.04 12.42
CA SER A 6 7.55 -5.66 11.79
C SER A 6 8.04 -4.33 12.37
N VAL A 7 8.88 -4.40 13.39
CA VAL A 7 9.40 -3.21 14.09
C VAL A 7 10.34 -2.39 13.20
N HIS A 8 10.96 -3.01 12.19
CA HIS A 8 11.89 -2.36 11.25
C HIS A 8 11.22 -1.46 10.20
N LYS A 9 9.87 -1.46 10.08
CA LYS A 9 9.19 -0.65 9.05
C LYS A 9 8.97 0.79 9.50
N GLN A 10 8.12 1.01 10.47
CA GLN A 10 7.76 2.35 10.93
C GLN A 10 8.47 2.77 12.23
N GLN A 11 9.09 1.84 12.90
CA GLN A 11 9.81 2.06 14.15
C GLN A 11 11.33 1.90 13.97
N ALA A 12 12.09 2.02 15.05
CA ALA A 12 13.56 2.08 15.00
C ALA A 12 14.28 0.71 15.03
N GLY A 13 13.57 -0.39 14.84
CA GLY A 13 14.21 -1.71 14.72
C GLY A 13 15.07 -1.80 13.46
N PHE A 14 16.22 -2.49 13.54
CA PHE A 14 17.03 -2.77 12.37
C PHE A 14 16.26 -3.65 11.38
N SER A 15 16.65 -3.59 10.09
CA SER A 15 16.03 -4.40 9.04
C SER A 15 15.90 -5.86 9.45
N GLN A 16 14.74 -6.44 9.17
CA GLN A 16 14.30 -7.79 9.57
C GLN A 16 13.93 -7.95 11.07
N ALA A 17 14.06 -6.92 11.90
CA ALA A 17 13.58 -6.99 13.28
C ALA A 17 12.07 -7.07 13.35
N SER A 18 11.55 -8.11 14.00
CA SER A 18 10.12 -8.32 14.22
C SER A 18 9.85 -8.88 15.61
N GLN A 19 8.62 -8.77 16.07
CA GLN A 19 8.16 -9.27 17.36
C GLN A 19 6.90 -10.10 17.19
N ILE A 20 6.73 -11.11 18.05
CA ILE A 20 5.50 -11.88 18.18
C ILE A 20 4.90 -11.59 19.55
N HIS A 21 3.66 -11.12 19.55
CA HIS A 21 2.89 -10.90 20.77
C HIS A 21 1.82 -11.97 20.92
N LYS A 22 1.80 -12.64 22.06
CA LYS A 22 0.82 -13.68 22.36
C LYS A 22 0.01 -13.31 23.60
N LYS A 23 -1.31 -13.27 23.45
CA LYS A 23 -2.26 -13.02 24.56
C LYS A 23 -3.34 -14.08 24.56
N ASP A 24 -3.27 -15.06 25.43
CA ASP A 24 -4.20 -16.18 25.50
C ASP A 24 -4.48 -16.69 26.95
N SER A 25 -4.04 -15.97 27.97
CA SER A 25 -4.28 -16.32 29.37
C SER A 25 -5.76 -16.54 29.70
N HIS A 26 -6.67 -15.83 28.99
CA HIS A 26 -8.13 -15.93 29.16
C HIS A 26 -8.73 -17.24 28.66
N ILE A 27 -7.98 -18.05 27.89
CA ILE A 27 -8.40 -19.37 27.42
C ILE A 27 -7.59 -20.52 28.05
N ARG A 28 -6.88 -20.24 29.15
CA ARG A 28 -6.11 -21.26 29.88
C ARG A 28 -7.04 -22.41 30.29
N GLY A 29 -6.57 -23.64 30.05
CA GLY A 29 -7.36 -24.86 30.31
C GLY A 29 -8.27 -25.29 29.14
N GLN A 30 -8.44 -24.50 28.10
CA GLN A 30 -9.16 -24.93 26.89
C GLN A 30 -8.21 -25.66 25.93
N ARG A 31 -8.76 -26.55 25.07
CA ARG A 31 -7.98 -27.33 24.08
C ARG A 31 -7.13 -26.45 23.15
N ARG A 32 -7.58 -25.25 22.85
CA ARG A 32 -6.85 -24.29 21.97
C ARG A 32 -5.81 -23.44 22.71
N TYR A 33 -5.65 -23.61 24.01
CA TYR A 33 -4.60 -22.92 24.75
C TYR A 33 -3.25 -23.53 24.41
N CYS A 34 -2.33 -22.67 23.98
CA CYS A 34 -0.93 -23.05 23.74
C CYS A 34 -0.07 -22.39 24.80
N ASP A 35 0.49 -23.17 25.75
CA ASP A 35 1.37 -22.61 26.75
C ASP A 35 2.69 -22.09 26.15
N HIS A 36 3.46 -21.38 26.96
CA HIS A 36 4.71 -20.78 26.50
C HIS A 36 5.70 -21.82 25.97
N LYS A 37 5.78 -23.00 26.65
CA LYS A 37 6.74 -24.04 26.29
C LYS A 37 6.45 -24.64 24.91
N HIS A 38 5.19 -24.97 24.63
CA HIS A 38 4.77 -25.47 23.33
C HIS A 38 4.96 -24.40 22.23
N PHE A 39 4.58 -23.15 22.52
CA PHE A 39 4.75 -22.04 21.58
C PHE A 39 6.23 -21.81 21.25
N ASN A 40 7.08 -21.77 22.26
CA ASN A 40 8.52 -21.57 22.09
C ASN A 40 9.18 -22.73 21.32
N ASN A 41 8.77 -23.96 21.56
CA ASN A 41 9.27 -25.11 20.81
C ASN A 41 8.91 -25.03 19.33
N SER A 42 7.67 -24.67 19.01
CA SER A 42 7.23 -24.45 17.62
C SER A 42 7.98 -23.29 16.97
N TYR A 43 8.22 -22.20 17.70
CA TYR A 43 9.00 -21.07 17.21
C TYR A 43 10.45 -21.48 16.89
N MET A 44 11.09 -22.24 17.78
CA MET A 44 12.48 -22.68 17.60
C MET A 44 12.71 -23.56 16.35
N LEU A 45 11.68 -24.27 15.86
CA LEU A 45 11.76 -25.03 14.61
C LEU A 45 11.96 -24.14 13.38
N HIS A 46 11.53 -22.87 13.45
CA HIS A 46 11.57 -21.91 12.37
C HIS A 46 12.57 -20.76 12.59
N ALA A 47 13.24 -20.73 13.74
CA ALA A 47 14.21 -19.71 14.10
C ALA A 47 15.63 -20.14 13.77
N SER A 48 16.50 -19.19 13.45
CA SER A 48 17.94 -19.42 13.36
C SER A 48 18.51 -19.87 14.74
N THR A 49 19.42 -20.81 14.71
CA THR A 49 20.17 -21.24 15.92
C THR A 49 21.24 -20.23 16.34
N SER A 50 21.59 -19.27 15.47
CA SER A 50 22.58 -18.22 15.71
C SER A 50 21.90 -16.89 15.96
N PRO A 51 21.69 -16.48 17.23
CA PRO A 51 21.05 -15.21 17.51
C PRO A 51 21.93 -14.03 17.07
N PHE A 52 21.33 -13.08 16.38
CA PHE A 52 21.99 -11.84 15.98
C PHE A 52 21.68 -10.74 17.00
N TYR A 53 22.52 -10.60 18.02
CA TYR A 53 22.31 -9.68 19.14
C TYR A 53 22.04 -8.22 18.74
N PRO A 54 22.63 -7.65 17.66
CA PRO A 54 22.27 -6.30 17.22
C PRO A 54 20.78 -6.13 16.91
N LEU A 55 20.07 -7.16 16.42
CA LEU A 55 18.61 -7.10 16.23
C LEU A 55 17.88 -6.99 17.56
N PHE A 56 18.26 -7.79 18.57
CA PHE A 56 17.67 -7.71 19.90
C PHE A 56 17.95 -6.36 20.56
N ALA A 57 19.19 -5.85 20.46
CA ALA A 57 19.53 -4.52 20.94
C ALA A 57 18.69 -3.43 20.28
N SER A 58 18.46 -3.52 18.96
CA SER A 58 17.61 -2.55 18.24
C SER A 58 16.15 -2.58 18.71
N LEU A 59 15.63 -3.76 19.08
CA LEU A 59 14.27 -3.89 19.63
C LEU A 59 14.17 -3.26 21.04
N ASP A 60 15.17 -3.46 21.90
CA ASP A 60 15.22 -2.86 23.23
C ASP A 60 15.36 -1.33 23.16
N VAL A 61 16.27 -0.83 22.33
CA VAL A 61 16.42 0.61 22.08
C VAL A 61 15.11 1.21 21.55
N ASN A 62 14.47 0.54 20.59
CA ASN A 62 13.18 0.99 20.07
C ASN A 62 12.12 1.07 21.18
N ALA A 63 12.04 0.06 22.05
CA ALA A 63 11.10 0.07 23.17
C ALA A 63 11.35 1.27 24.10
N ARG A 64 12.62 1.56 24.44
CA ARG A 64 13.02 2.70 25.25
C ARG A 64 12.67 4.04 24.59
N MET A 65 12.87 4.16 23.29
CA MET A 65 12.49 5.38 22.55
C MET A 65 10.99 5.67 22.61
N GLN A 66 10.15 4.65 22.81
CA GLN A 66 8.69 4.80 22.88
C GLN A 66 8.17 5.13 24.29
N GLU A 67 9.03 5.04 25.32
CA GLU A 67 8.60 5.20 26.71
C GLU A 67 8.33 6.67 27.10
N GLY A 68 7.33 6.86 27.95
CA GLY A 68 7.05 8.10 28.64
C GLY A 68 6.73 9.30 27.73
N ASP A 69 7.03 10.49 28.22
CA ASP A 69 6.73 11.74 27.51
C ASP A 69 7.67 11.97 26.32
N ALA A 70 8.87 11.43 26.36
CA ALA A 70 9.79 11.51 25.22
C ALA A 70 9.24 10.76 24.01
N GLY A 71 8.74 9.54 24.20
CA GLY A 71 8.10 8.76 23.14
C GLY A 71 6.82 9.42 22.61
N ARG A 72 5.99 9.94 23.51
CA ARG A 72 4.79 10.72 23.11
C ARG A 72 5.16 11.94 22.26
N LYS A 73 6.17 12.71 22.70
CA LYS A 73 6.63 13.89 21.97
C LYS A 73 7.17 13.52 20.59
N LEU A 74 7.96 12.44 20.51
CA LEU A 74 8.54 11.95 19.28
C LEU A 74 7.46 11.68 18.20
N TRP A 75 6.39 10.96 18.57
CA TRP A 75 5.30 10.68 17.67
C TRP A 75 4.39 11.89 17.40
N MET A 76 4.15 12.73 18.40
CA MET A 76 3.37 13.94 18.20
C MET A 76 4.04 14.91 17.22
N ASP A 77 5.36 15.05 17.28
CA ASP A 77 6.13 15.84 16.32
C ASP A 77 6.03 15.26 14.90
N CYS A 78 6.07 13.93 14.76
CA CYS A 78 5.83 13.24 13.48
C CYS A 78 4.41 13.51 12.94
N VAL A 79 3.38 13.38 13.77
CA VAL A 79 1.98 13.66 13.40
C VAL A 79 1.83 15.11 12.94
N LYS A 80 2.41 16.07 13.66
CA LYS A 80 2.37 17.50 13.27
C LYS A 80 3.07 17.75 11.94
N ALA A 81 4.22 17.14 11.71
CA ALA A 81 4.94 17.23 10.44
C ALA A 81 4.11 16.65 9.28
N ALA A 82 3.44 15.51 9.53
CA ALA A 82 2.54 14.89 8.59
C ALA A 82 1.30 15.75 8.24
N ILE A 83 0.77 16.47 9.21
CA ILE A 83 -0.33 17.44 9.02
C ILE A 83 0.16 18.62 8.18
N GLU A 84 1.32 19.19 8.49
CA GLU A 84 1.87 20.31 7.72
C GLU A 84 2.20 19.92 6.28
N ALA A 85 2.69 18.69 6.04
CA ALA A 85 2.89 18.17 4.68
C ALA A 85 1.57 18.12 3.91
N ARG A 86 0.48 17.61 4.52
CA ARG A 86 -0.86 17.58 3.91
C ARG A 86 -1.37 18.99 3.59
N LYS A 87 -1.22 19.93 4.49
CA LYS A 87 -1.58 21.34 4.26
C LYS A 87 -0.78 21.96 3.13
N SER A 88 0.52 21.65 3.05
CA SER A 88 1.37 22.15 1.98
C SER A 88 0.96 21.58 0.62
N ILE A 89 0.66 20.28 0.53
CA ILE A 89 0.13 19.65 -0.67
C ILE A 89 -1.19 20.32 -1.08
N LEU A 90 -2.13 20.49 -0.14
CA LEU A 90 -3.42 21.14 -0.41
C LEU A 90 -3.29 22.59 -0.94
N ARG A 91 -2.25 23.30 -0.52
CA ARG A 91 -1.98 24.69 -0.97
C ARG A 91 -1.33 24.76 -2.36
N HIS A 92 -0.43 23.83 -2.67
CA HIS A 92 0.44 23.95 -3.84
C HIS A 92 0.09 23.00 -4.98
N CYS A 93 -0.55 21.83 -4.68
CA CYS A 93 -0.98 20.86 -5.66
C CYS A 93 -2.47 21.05 -6.00
N ARG A 94 -2.83 20.79 -7.28
CA ARG A 94 -4.21 20.85 -7.78
C ARG A 94 -4.76 19.47 -8.12
N LEU A 95 -3.91 18.61 -8.64
CA LEU A 95 -4.26 17.28 -9.12
C LEU A 95 -4.03 16.21 -8.03
N ILE A 96 -2.91 16.28 -7.33
CA ILE A 96 -2.55 15.33 -6.27
C ILE A 96 -3.12 15.81 -4.95
N ARG A 97 -3.90 14.97 -4.27
CA ARG A 97 -4.62 15.37 -3.05
C ARG A 97 -4.41 14.37 -1.91
N PRO A 98 -4.24 14.82 -0.67
CA PRO A 98 -4.26 13.94 0.49
C PRO A 98 -5.61 13.21 0.62
N PHE A 99 -5.57 11.95 1.00
CA PHE A 99 -6.76 11.14 1.29
C PHE A 99 -7.23 11.41 2.73
N ILE A 100 -8.01 12.46 2.90
CA ILE A 100 -8.58 12.95 4.17
C ILE A 100 -9.95 13.57 3.90
N PRO A 101 -10.79 13.78 4.95
CA PRO A 101 -12.04 14.54 4.83
C PRO A 101 -11.77 15.96 4.30
N GLU A 102 -12.58 16.44 3.40
CA GLU A 102 -12.46 17.82 2.88
C GLU A 102 -12.95 18.84 3.90
N LEU A 103 -14.05 18.52 4.57
CA LEU A 103 -14.66 19.35 5.59
C LEU A 103 -14.70 18.63 6.94
N VAL A 104 -14.36 19.34 8.00
CA VAL A 104 -14.55 18.87 9.37
C VAL A 104 -15.22 20.01 10.13
N TYR A 105 -16.28 19.71 10.87
CA TYR A 105 -17.10 20.74 11.56
C TYR A 105 -17.51 21.92 10.64
N GLY A 106 -17.85 21.61 9.37
CA GLY A 106 -18.31 22.58 8.38
C GLY A 106 -17.23 23.50 7.78
N ARG A 107 -15.96 23.29 8.08
CA ARG A 107 -14.84 24.09 7.56
C ARG A 107 -13.82 23.19 6.86
N LYS A 108 -13.06 23.76 5.91
CA LYS A 108 -11.98 23.05 5.21
C LYS A 108 -10.94 22.56 6.19
N TRP A 109 -10.51 21.31 6.01
CA TRP A 109 -9.57 20.60 6.88
C TRP A 109 -8.29 21.40 7.14
N GLU A 110 -7.70 21.97 6.09
CA GLU A 110 -6.42 22.69 6.16
C GLU A 110 -6.49 24.03 6.89
N THR A 111 -7.69 24.56 7.13
CA THR A 111 -7.86 25.88 7.79
C THR A 111 -7.72 25.81 9.30
N TYR A 112 -7.73 24.62 9.87
CA TYR A 112 -7.59 24.47 11.32
C TYR A 112 -6.13 24.54 11.76
N PRO A 113 -5.85 25.02 13.00
CA PRO A 113 -4.52 24.94 13.59
C PRO A 113 -4.02 23.49 13.64
N THR A 114 -2.72 23.28 13.38
CA THR A 114 -2.08 21.96 13.41
C THR A 114 -2.27 21.25 14.74
N GLU A 115 -2.16 21.97 15.84
CA GLU A 115 -2.41 21.44 17.20
C GLU A 115 -3.83 20.89 17.37
N LYS A 116 -4.84 21.56 16.82
CA LYS A 116 -6.21 21.07 16.87
C LYS A 116 -6.36 19.78 16.08
N ILE A 117 -5.83 19.73 14.87
CA ILE A 117 -5.88 18.53 14.01
C ILE A 117 -5.15 17.38 14.69
N ALA A 118 -3.98 17.62 15.27
CA ALA A 118 -3.15 16.59 15.89
C ALA A 118 -3.77 15.95 17.14
N ASN A 119 -4.68 16.67 17.83
CA ASN A 119 -5.30 16.22 19.07
C ASN A 119 -6.77 15.80 18.93
N ASP A 120 -7.29 15.74 17.70
CA ASP A 120 -8.70 15.41 17.43
C ASP A 120 -8.84 14.42 16.28
N LEU A 121 -9.15 13.17 16.60
CA LEU A 121 -9.30 12.08 15.61
C LEU A 121 -10.41 12.34 14.59
N SER A 122 -11.35 13.26 14.85
CA SER A 122 -12.40 13.62 13.89
C SER A 122 -11.86 14.15 12.57
N PHE A 123 -10.62 14.65 12.54
CA PHE A 123 -9.95 15.10 11.33
C PHE A 123 -9.45 13.97 10.43
N PHE A 124 -9.48 12.73 10.91
CA PHE A 124 -9.00 11.55 10.21
C PHE A 124 -10.05 10.44 10.10
N ARG A 125 -11.25 10.66 10.66
CA ARG A 125 -12.30 9.65 10.77
C ARG A 125 -13.05 9.49 9.47
N PHE A 126 -13.39 8.24 9.13
CA PHE A 126 -14.36 7.92 8.09
C PHE A 126 -15.76 8.00 8.68
N ARG A 127 -16.64 8.71 7.98
CA ARG A 127 -18.06 8.78 8.34
C ARG A 127 -18.88 8.11 7.25
N PRO A 128 -19.80 7.19 7.59
CA PRO A 128 -20.56 6.41 6.60
C PRO A 128 -21.36 7.26 5.60
N GLU A 129 -21.76 8.47 6.01
CA GLU A 129 -22.51 9.44 5.19
C GLU A 129 -21.62 10.23 4.21
N GLU A 130 -20.31 10.21 4.39
CA GLU A 130 -19.36 10.92 3.52
C GLU A 130 -18.94 10.09 2.34
N ARG A 131 -18.72 10.71 1.17
CA ARG A 131 -18.39 10.03 -0.09
C ARG A 131 -16.91 10.06 -0.46
N TRP A 132 -16.12 10.93 0.13
CA TRP A 132 -14.72 11.15 -0.25
C TRP A 132 -13.83 9.91 -0.20
N HIS A 133 -14.21 8.89 0.58
CA HIS A 133 -13.45 7.64 0.75
C HIS A 133 -14.04 6.43 0.00
N LEU A 134 -15.26 6.52 -0.53
CA LEU A 134 -15.96 5.46 -1.27
C LEU A 134 -16.13 4.12 -0.53
N PHE A 135 -15.92 4.07 0.79
CA PHE A 135 -16.17 2.87 1.59
C PHE A 135 -17.63 2.81 2.04
N GLU A 136 -18.18 1.61 1.99
CA GLU A 136 -19.57 1.33 2.36
C GLU A 136 -19.65 0.11 3.30
N GLY A 137 -20.79 -0.06 3.98
CA GLY A 137 -21.08 -1.24 4.78
C GLY A 137 -20.39 -1.30 6.14
N TYR A 138 -20.00 -0.15 6.69
CA TYR A 138 -19.39 -0.04 8.02
C TYR A 138 -20.19 0.90 8.92
N GLY A 139 -20.03 0.77 10.24
CA GLY A 139 -20.66 1.64 11.24
C GLY A 139 -19.80 2.85 11.61
N PRO A 140 -20.39 3.81 12.35
CA PRO A 140 -19.64 4.96 12.87
C PRO A 140 -18.43 4.52 13.70
N ASP A 141 -17.36 5.31 13.66
CA ASP A 141 -16.15 5.14 14.48
C ASP A 141 -15.34 3.86 14.27
N GLN A 142 -15.57 3.15 13.16
CA GLN A 142 -14.84 1.91 12.86
C GLN A 142 -13.50 2.16 12.15
N TYR A 143 -13.40 3.21 11.35
CA TYR A 143 -12.23 3.48 10.53
C TYR A 143 -11.76 4.93 10.62
N PHE A 144 -10.46 5.10 10.51
CA PHE A 144 -9.82 6.41 10.37
C PHE A 144 -8.50 6.29 9.59
N VAL A 145 -8.07 7.41 9.02
CA VAL A 145 -6.76 7.51 8.37
C VAL A 145 -5.68 7.57 9.44
N ASP A 146 -4.67 6.74 9.35
CA ASP A 146 -3.47 6.85 10.18
C ASP A 146 -2.75 8.17 9.85
N PRO A 147 -2.58 9.09 10.81
CA PRO A 147 -1.91 10.37 10.55
C PRO A 147 -0.49 10.24 9.99
N CYS A 148 0.23 9.19 10.39
CA CYS A 148 1.60 8.91 9.94
C CYS A 148 1.68 8.15 8.61
N LYS A 149 0.54 7.80 8.02
CA LYS A 149 0.45 7.26 6.66
C LYS A 149 -0.06 8.31 5.70
N LEU A 150 0.86 8.93 4.97
CA LEU A 150 0.51 9.94 3.97
C LEU A 150 0.04 9.24 2.69
N LEU A 151 -1.25 8.97 2.62
CA LEU A 151 -1.90 8.48 1.41
C LEU A 151 -2.33 9.67 0.56
N LEU A 152 -1.88 9.67 -0.70
CA LEU A 152 -2.25 10.66 -1.70
C LEU A 152 -3.05 9.98 -2.81
N THR A 153 -4.00 10.71 -3.39
CA THR A 153 -4.75 10.30 -4.58
C THR A 153 -4.35 11.15 -5.77
N THR A 154 -4.35 10.55 -6.95
CA THR A 154 -4.17 11.21 -8.24
C THR A 154 -5.48 11.17 -9.04
N PRO A 155 -5.66 12.03 -10.06
CA PRO A 155 -6.83 11.97 -10.96
C PRO A 155 -7.01 10.61 -11.62
N GLY A 156 -8.24 10.28 -11.97
CA GLY A 156 -8.59 9.08 -12.73
C GLY A 156 -9.80 8.33 -12.18
N ILE A 157 -10.09 8.47 -10.90
CA ILE A 157 -11.29 7.92 -10.28
C ILE A 157 -11.99 9.06 -9.53
N ASN A 158 -13.23 9.32 -9.89
CA ASN A 158 -14.06 10.33 -9.26
C ASN A 158 -14.33 9.97 -7.80
N ARG A 159 -13.96 10.84 -6.88
CA ARG A 159 -14.04 10.60 -5.44
C ARG A 159 -15.47 10.54 -4.88
N SER A 160 -16.45 11.05 -5.64
CA SER A 160 -17.84 11.06 -5.20
C SER A 160 -18.66 9.91 -5.77
N SER A 161 -18.42 9.54 -7.04
CA SER A 161 -19.14 8.47 -7.73
C SER A 161 -18.40 7.13 -7.74
N GLY A 162 -17.07 7.16 -7.65
CA GLY A 162 -16.22 5.99 -7.84
C GLY A 162 -16.03 5.59 -9.31
N GLU A 163 -16.55 6.37 -10.25
CA GLU A 163 -16.40 6.10 -11.67
C GLU A 163 -15.06 6.63 -12.20
N TYR A 164 -14.63 6.11 -13.37
CA TYR A 164 -13.45 6.63 -14.03
C TYR A 164 -13.71 8.03 -14.57
N ASP A 165 -12.76 8.94 -14.35
CA ASP A 165 -12.72 10.26 -15.01
C ASP A 165 -12.23 10.13 -16.46
N ASP A 166 -12.39 11.17 -17.27
CA ASP A 166 -11.89 11.18 -18.66
C ASP A 166 -10.36 11.19 -18.73
N PHE A 167 -9.72 11.86 -17.78
CA PHE A 167 -8.26 11.93 -17.65
C PHE A 167 -7.81 11.33 -16.32
N GLY A 168 -6.69 10.60 -16.36
CA GLY A 168 -6.09 10.02 -15.14
C GLY A 168 -4.58 10.14 -15.09
N ILE A 169 -4.06 10.13 -13.88
CA ILE A 169 -2.63 10.01 -13.59
C ILE A 169 -2.43 8.70 -12.81
N PRO A 170 -2.06 7.60 -13.48
CA PRO A 170 -1.73 6.37 -12.78
C PRO A 170 -0.61 6.57 -11.77
N ALA A 171 -0.83 6.10 -10.55
CA ALA A 171 0.13 6.32 -9.47
C ALA A 171 1.48 5.63 -9.70
N ALA A 172 1.54 4.58 -10.53
CA ALA A 172 2.77 3.94 -10.95
C ALA A 172 3.72 4.92 -11.65
N ILE A 173 3.18 5.80 -12.52
CA ILE A 173 3.96 6.83 -13.21
C ILE A 173 4.53 7.85 -12.22
N LEU A 174 3.72 8.35 -11.28
CA LEU A 174 4.18 9.23 -10.22
C LEU A 174 5.24 8.55 -9.35
N ALA A 175 5.04 7.28 -9.00
CA ALA A 175 5.98 6.51 -8.20
C ALA A 175 7.34 6.37 -8.91
N SER A 176 7.34 6.12 -10.21
CA SER A 176 8.57 6.04 -11.01
C SER A 176 9.29 7.38 -11.10
N TYR A 177 8.55 8.48 -11.32
CA TYR A 177 9.12 9.83 -11.26
C TYR A 177 9.78 10.14 -9.92
N LEU A 178 9.11 9.80 -8.83
CA LEU A 178 9.65 10.04 -7.49
C LEU A 178 10.89 9.19 -7.22
N ARG A 179 10.92 7.92 -7.66
CA ARG A 179 12.11 7.04 -7.55
C ARG A 179 13.30 7.59 -8.32
N GLU A 180 13.12 8.07 -9.55
CA GLU A 180 14.19 8.73 -10.32
C GLU A 180 14.73 9.98 -9.63
N ASN A 181 13.94 10.59 -8.75
CA ASN A 181 14.33 11.75 -7.95
C ASN A 181 14.72 11.42 -6.50
N GLY A 182 15.02 10.15 -6.20
CA GLY A 182 15.51 9.71 -4.89
C GLY A 182 14.44 9.62 -3.80
N ILE A 183 13.15 9.64 -4.15
CA ILE A 183 12.04 9.51 -3.21
C ILE A 183 11.35 8.17 -3.44
N ILE A 184 11.39 7.29 -2.44
CA ILE A 184 10.83 5.94 -2.53
C ILE A 184 9.50 5.90 -1.76
N PRO A 185 8.34 5.75 -2.46
CA PRO A 185 7.07 5.52 -1.80
C PRO A 185 7.00 4.12 -1.21
N GLU A 186 6.17 3.92 -0.19
CA GLU A 186 5.91 2.59 0.39
C GLU A 186 5.18 1.69 -0.63
N LYS A 187 4.15 2.23 -1.27
CA LYS A 187 3.43 1.53 -2.34
C LYS A 187 2.68 2.52 -3.24
N SER A 188 2.35 2.06 -4.44
CA SER A 188 1.41 2.69 -5.34
C SER A 188 0.33 1.69 -5.76
N ASP A 189 -0.84 2.20 -6.05
CA ASP A 189 -1.97 1.47 -6.62
C ASP A 189 -2.55 2.30 -7.77
N LEU A 190 -3.65 1.92 -8.40
CA LEU A 190 -4.19 2.57 -9.60
C LEU A 190 -4.03 4.10 -9.60
N ASN A 191 -4.70 4.77 -8.66
CA ASN A 191 -4.69 6.22 -8.51
C ASN A 191 -4.37 6.66 -7.08
N SER A 192 -3.57 5.88 -6.37
CA SER A 192 -3.13 6.23 -5.02
C SER A 192 -1.66 5.86 -4.76
N ILE A 193 -1.01 6.66 -3.94
CA ILE A 193 0.38 6.46 -3.54
C ILE A 193 0.54 6.72 -2.05
N LEU A 194 1.24 5.83 -1.36
CA LEU A 194 1.42 5.86 0.09
C LEU A 194 2.87 6.13 0.47
N PHE A 195 3.05 7.01 1.45
CA PHE A 195 4.32 7.24 2.14
C PHE A 195 4.17 6.93 3.63
N LEU A 196 5.13 6.19 4.17
CA LEU A 196 5.26 6.00 5.61
C LEU A 196 6.04 7.16 6.20
N LEU A 197 5.42 7.89 7.10
CA LEU A 197 6.08 8.95 7.85
C LEU A 197 6.49 8.40 9.21
N THR A 198 7.75 8.58 9.54
CA THR A 198 8.35 8.13 10.79
C THR A 198 8.93 9.33 11.53
N PRO A 199 9.22 9.21 12.83
CA PRO A 199 9.92 10.27 13.55
C PRO A 199 11.30 10.65 12.97
N ALA A 200 11.86 9.82 12.09
CA ALA A 200 13.11 10.13 11.39
C ALA A 200 12.93 11.04 10.15
N GLU A 201 11.69 11.31 9.75
CA GLU A 201 11.43 12.19 8.61
C GLU A 201 11.57 13.66 9.02
N THR A 202 12.55 14.33 8.43
CA THR A 202 12.78 15.75 8.67
C THR A 202 11.81 16.61 7.88
N ARG A 203 11.59 17.83 8.34
CA ARG A 203 10.81 18.84 7.61
C ARG A 203 11.34 19.07 6.19
N THR A 204 12.66 19.12 6.02
CA THR A 204 13.30 19.30 4.70
C THR A 204 12.96 18.17 3.74
N LYS A 205 12.92 16.89 4.21
CA LYS A 205 12.51 15.76 3.37
C LYS A 205 11.05 15.88 2.90
N LEU A 206 10.15 16.32 3.79
CA LEU A 206 8.75 16.53 3.45
C LEU A 206 8.56 17.70 2.48
N GLU A 207 9.28 18.81 2.66
CA GLU A 207 9.29 19.94 1.73
C GLU A 207 9.85 19.53 0.36
N ASN A 208 10.87 18.67 0.31
CA ASN A 208 11.39 18.09 -0.93
C ASN A 208 10.33 17.23 -1.63
N LEU A 209 9.63 16.35 -0.92
CA LEU A 209 8.52 15.59 -1.48
C LEU A 209 7.47 16.52 -2.10
N VAL A 210 7.00 17.54 -1.37
CA VAL A 210 6.01 18.49 -1.88
C VAL A 210 6.51 19.21 -3.13
N SER A 211 7.78 19.64 -3.15
CA SER A 211 8.39 20.27 -4.32
C SER A 211 8.35 19.37 -5.56
N HIS A 212 8.66 18.07 -5.40
CA HIS A 212 8.60 17.13 -6.51
C HIS A 212 7.16 16.83 -6.96
N LEU A 213 6.20 16.76 -6.06
CA LEU A 213 4.78 16.63 -6.43
C LEU A 213 4.32 17.82 -7.28
N VAL A 214 4.66 19.04 -6.90
CA VAL A 214 4.34 20.27 -7.65
C VAL A 214 5.00 20.26 -9.03
N ARG A 215 6.29 19.89 -9.11
CA ARG A 215 7.02 19.80 -10.39
C ARG A 215 6.40 18.75 -11.31
N PHE A 216 6.00 17.60 -10.76
CA PHE A 216 5.35 16.55 -11.53
C PHE A 216 4.00 17.01 -12.10
N GLU A 217 3.14 17.61 -11.27
CA GLU A 217 1.86 18.16 -11.74
C GLU A 217 2.07 19.16 -12.87
N ARG A 218 3.03 20.06 -12.70
CA ARG A 218 3.36 21.04 -13.72
C ARG A 218 3.83 20.38 -15.01
N ALA A 219 4.70 19.36 -14.92
CA ALA A 219 5.16 18.62 -16.09
C ALA A 219 4.01 17.95 -16.85
N VAL A 220 3.02 17.39 -16.15
CA VAL A 220 1.82 16.80 -16.74
C VAL A 220 0.97 17.89 -17.42
N GLN A 221 0.72 19.03 -16.75
CA GLN A 221 -0.08 20.13 -17.27
C GLN A 221 0.56 20.78 -18.51
N GLU A 222 1.88 20.89 -18.54
CA GLU A 222 2.66 21.45 -19.65
C GLU A 222 2.93 20.39 -20.75
N ALA A 223 2.47 19.15 -20.59
CA ALA A 223 2.73 18.03 -21.49
C ALA A 223 4.22 17.88 -21.85
N ARG A 224 5.11 17.96 -20.83
CA ARG A 224 6.55 17.91 -21.04
C ARG A 224 6.98 16.57 -21.66
N PRO A 225 8.07 16.57 -22.46
CA PRO A 225 8.61 15.35 -23.06
C PRO A 225 8.95 14.30 -21.99
N LEU A 226 8.62 13.04 -22.25
CA LEU A 226 8.92 11.94 -21.32
C LEU A 226 10.42 11.80 -21.08
N SER A 227 11.25 12.10 -22.08
CA SER A 227 12.71 12.13 -21.96
C SER A 227 13.25 13.10 -20.91
N GLU A 228 12.50 14.15 -20.57
CA GLU A 228 12.85 15.11 -19.52
C GLU A 228 12.32 14.70 -18.14
N VAL A 229 11.14 14.10 -18.10
CA VAL A 229 10.41 13.80 -16.85
C VAL A 229 10.84 12.45 -16.27
N LEU A 230 11.06 11.44 -17.14
CA LEU A 230 11.44 10.06 -16.79
C LEU A 230 12.60 9.58 -17.67
N PRO A 231 13.77 10.23 -17.58
CA PRO A 231 14.89 9.99 -18.47
C PRO A 231 15.41 8.55 -18.44
N SER A 232 15.39 7.88 -17.30
CA SER A 232 15.86 6.49 -17.18
C SER A 232 14.93 5.53 -17.89
N ILE A 233 13.62 5.65 -17.66
CA ILE A 233 12.60 4.81 -18.32
C ILE A 233 12.59 5.07 -19.83
N TYR A 234 12.64 6.34 -20.24
CA TYR A 234 12.70 6.72 -21.65
C TYR A 234 13.91 6.12 -22.35
N THR A 235 15.10 6.22 -21.74
CA THR A 235 16.34 5.71 -22.34
C THR A 235 16.30 4.18 -22.48
N ALA A 236 15.80 3.48 -21.47
CA ALA A 236 15.67 2.02 -21.48
C ALA A 236 14.64 1.50 -22.50
N ASN A 237 13.63 2.31 -22.84
CA ASN A 237 12.48 1.90 -23.67
C ASN A 237 12.21 2.91 -24.80
N ARG A 238 13.27 3.41 -25.45
CA ARG A 238 13.20 4.52 -26.40
C ARG A 238 12.24 4.25 -27.57
N ASP A 239 12.26 3.04 -28.10
CA ASP A 239 11.42 2.68 -29.25
C ASP A 239 9.93 2.74 -28.92
N ARG A 240 9.57 2.40 -27.65
CA ARG A 240 8.19 2.46 -27.18
C ARG A 240 7.73 3.89 -26.91
N TYR A 241 8.60 4.72 -26.35
CA TYR A 241 8.22 6.05 -25.84
C TYR A 241 8.71 7.22 -26.68
N GLN A 242 9.22 6.96 -27.87
CA GLN A 242 9.61 8.03 -28.79
C GLN A 242 8.45 9.00 -29.03
N ASN A 243 8.70 10.30 -28.88
CA ASN A 243 7.71 11.38 -28.99
C ASN A 243 6.59 11.40 -27.94
N HIS A 244 6.67 10.58 -26.90
CA HIS A 244 5.70 10.64 -25.81
C HIS A 244 5.97 11.83 -24.91
N THR A 245 4.87 12.47 -24.50
CA THR A 245 4.87 13.37 -23.34
C THR A 245 4.41 12.61 -22.09
N ILE A 246 4.69 13.16 -20.93
CA ILE A 246 4.20 12.59 -19.67
C ILE A 246 2.66 12.54 -19.62
N ALA A 247 1.98 13.54 -20.17
CA ALA A 247 0.52 13.57 -20.23
C ALA A 247 -0.05 12.48 -21.15
N MET A 248 0.58 12.22 -22.30
CA MET A 248 0.19 11.11 -23.19
C MET A 248 0.31 9.77 -22.51
N LEU A 249 1.43 9.52 -21.82
CA LEU A 249 1.62 8.27 -21.08
C LEU A 249 0.59 8.11 -19.97
N CYS A 250 0.29 9.17 -19.23
CA CYS A 250 -0.75 9.16 -18.19
C CYS A 250 -2.11 8.77 -18.78
N GLN A 251 -2.50 9.37 -19.92
CA GLN A 251 -3.76 9.08 -20.57
C GLN A 251 -3.81 7.66 -21.12
N GLU A 252 -2.75 7.18 -21.80
CA GLU A 252 -2.72 5.82 -22.34
C GLU A 252 -2.87 4.74 -21.25
N MET A 253 -2.16 4.90 -20.13
CA MET A 253 -2.25 3.94 -19.02
C MET A 253 -3.59 4.06 -18.30
N HIS A 254 -4.16 5.26 -18.20
CA HIS A 254 -5.49 5.46 -17.64
C HIS A 254 -6.57 4.82 -18.52
N ASP A 255 -6.49 5.00 -19.84
CA ASP A 255 -7.42 4.38 -20.80
C ASP A 255 -7.33 2.85 -20.72
N PHE A 256 -6.14 2.29 -20.58
CA PHE A 256 -5.95 0.87 -20.33
C PHE A 256 -6.65 0.40 -19.05
N TYR A 257 -6.54 1.14 -17.93
CA TYR A 257 -7.24 0.80 -16.70
C TYR A 257 -8.75 0.85 -16.86
N ARG A 258 -9.26 1.79 -17.63
CA ARG A 258 -10.69 1.97 -17.93
C ARG A 258 -11.19 0.87 -18.87
N GLU A 259 -10.47 0.56 -19.93
CA GLU A 259 -10.79 -0.47 -20.91
C GLU A 259 -10.94 -1.84 -20.27
N HIS A 260 -10.03 -2.20 -19.38
CA HIS A 260 -10.04 -3.49 -18.67
C HIS A 260 -10.81 -3.45 -17.33
N ASP A 261 -11.40 -2.32 -16.98
CA ASP A 261 -12.07 -2.09 -15.67
C ASP A 261 -11.29 -2.64 -14.48
N VAL A 262 -9.98 -2.32 -14.43
CA VAL A 262 -9.02 -2.86 -13.44
C VAL A 262 -9.49 -2.59 -12.01
N LYS A 263 -10.12 -1.45 -11.77
CA LYS A 263 -10.73 -1.09 -10.48
C LYS A 263 -11.74 -2.14 -10.01
N THR A 264 -12.64 -2.56 -10.90
CA THR A 264 -13.65 -3.58 -10.58
C THR A 264 -13.02 -4.95 -10.41
N LEU A 265 -12.02 -5.31 -11.22
CA LEU A 265 -11.28 -6.56 -11.04
C LEU A 265 -10.62 -6.61 -9.66
N GLN A 266 -9.89 -5.56 -9.27
CA GLN A 266 -9.28 -5.50 -7.92
C GLN A 266 -10.33 -5.58 -6.80
N LYS A 267 -11.46 -4.88 -6.93
CA LYS A 267 -12.54 -4.91 -5.94
C LYS A 267 -13.16 -6.30 -5.81
N ARG A 268 -13.31 -7.04 -6.91
CA ARG A 268 -13.86 -8.40 -6.92
C ARG A 268 -12.94 -9.41 -6.26
N LEU A 269 -11.62 -9.31 -6.45
CA LEU A 269 -10.64 -10.22 -5.84
C LEU A 269 -10.82 -10.40 -4.31
N PHE A 270 -11.34 -9.38 -3.62
CA PHE A 270 -11.49 -9.37 -2.17
C PHE A 270 -12.96 -9.36 -1.70
N ARG A 271 -13.89 -9.70 -2.59
CA ARG A 271 -15.31 -9.91 -2.25
C ARG A 271 -15.62 -11.39 -2.14
N ARG A 272 -16.34 -11.77 -1.09
CA ARG A 272 -16.67 -13.16 -0.77
C ARG A 272 -17.26 -13.94 -1.96
N ASP A 273 -18.14 -13.31 -2.74
CA ASP A 273 -18.82 -13.93 -3.88
C ASP A 273 -17.88 -14.27 -5.06
N TYR A 274 -16.65 -13.75 -5.03
CA TYR A 274 -15.63 -13.94 -6.06
C TYR A 274 -14.37 -14.65 -5.53
N PHE A 275 -14.40 -15.15 -4.28
CA PHE A 275 -13.25 -15.88 -3.76
C PHE A 275 -13.04 -17.18 -4.52
N PRO A 276 -11.80 -17.57 -4.80
CA PRO A 276 -11.47 -18.88 -5.32
C PRO A 276 -12.00 -19.98 -4.39
N GLU A 277 -12.43 -21.11 -5.00
CA GLU A 277 -12.86 -22.29 -4.24
C GLU A 277 -11.65 -23.03 -3.68
N ALA A 278 -11.63 -23.31 -2.38
CA ALA A 278 -10.61 -24.16 -1.77
C ALA A 278 -10.88 -25.64 -2.09
N ARG A 279 -9.92 -26.31 -2.73
CA ARG A 279 -9.98 -27.75 -3.07
C ARG A 279 -9.10 -28.61 -2.19
N MET A 280 -8.01 -28.05 -1.69
CA MET A 280 -7.11 -28.69 -0.74
C MET A 280 -6.58 -27.64 0.24
N THR A 281 -6.03 -28.10 1.33
CA THR A 281 -5.36 -27.20 2.28
C THR A 281 -4.04 -26.70 1.70
N PRO A 282 -3.52 -25.55 2.14
CA PRO A 282 -2.18 -25.09 1.76
C PRO A 282 -1.08 -26.11 2.05
N GLN A 283 -1.25 -26.93 3.09
CA GLN A 283 -0.31 -27.98 3.42
C GLN A 283 -0.32 -29.12 2.37
N GLU A 284 -1.48 -29.57 1.92
CA GLU A 284 -1.62 -30.56 0.87
C GLU A 284 -1.04 -30.04 -0.45
N ALA A 285 -1.34 -28.79 -0.81
CA ALA A 285 -0.77 -28.12 -1.97
C ALA A 285 0.77 -28.07 -1.90
N HIS A 286 1.31 -27.72 -0.73
CA HIS A 286 2.75 -27.72 -0.51
C HIS A 286 3.36 -29.11 -0.71
N TYR A 287 2.74 -30.16 -0.17
CA TYR A 287 3.25 -31.52 -0.37
C TYR A 287 3.16 -31.99 -1.83
N ALA A 288 2.11 -31.63 -2.56
CA ALA A 288 2.04 -31.89 -4.00
C ALA A 288 3.19 -31.18 -4.76
N PHE A 289 3.44 -29.91 -4.43
CA PHE A 289 4.52 -29.13 -5.00
C PHE A 289 5.89 -29.76 -4.78
N ILE A 290 6.27 -30.10 -3.53
CA ILE A 290 7.60 -30.68 -3.23
C ILE A 290 7.78 -32.09 -3.77
N ARG A 291 6.69 -32.82 -4.05
CA ARG A 291 6.73 -34.12 -4.71
C ARG A 291 6.76 -34.03 -6.24
N ASN A 292 6.76 -32.82 -6.77
CA ASN A 292 6.70 -32.56 -8.21
C ASN A 292 5.41 -33.12 -8.88
N GLU A 293 4.31 -33.16 -8.13
CA GLU A 293 2.97 -33.52 -8.61
C GLU A 293 2.25 -32.30 -9.19
N CYS A 294 2.91 -31.59 -10.11
CA CYS A 294 2.46 -30.32 -10.65
C CYS A 294 2.89 -30.12 -12.10
N GLU A 295 2.25 -29.15 -12.74
CA GLU A 295 2.58 -28.68 -14.09
C GLU A 295 2.78 -27.17 -14.08
N LEU A 296 3.74 -26.68 -14.84
CA LEU A 296 3.89 -25.27 -15.15
C LEU A 296 3.03 -24.95 -16.38
N VAL A 297 2.10 -24.02 -16.23
CA VAL A 297 1.17 -23.66 -17.31
C VAL A 297 1.12 -22.13 -17.49
N PRO A 298 0.87 -21.63 -18.72
CA PRO A 298 0.66 -20.22 -18.98
C PRO A 298 -0.56 -19.67 -18.23
N LEU A 299 -0.58 -18.38 -17.91
CA LEU A 299 -1.73 -17.72 -17.28
C LEU A 299 -3.04 -17.89 -18.07
N SER A 300 -2.97 -17.98 -19.39
CA SER A 300 -4.14 -18.23 -20.25
C SER A 300 -4.82 -19.57 -19.99
N GLU A 301 -4.13 -20.56 -19.42
CA GLU A 301 -4.59 -21.94 -19.25
C GLU A 301 -4.87 -22.33 -17.79
N ILE A 302 -4.72 -21.40 -16.85
CA ILE A 302 -4.81 -21.69 -15.40
C ILE A 302 -6.26 -21.86 -14.89
N ARG A 303 -7.27 -21.36 -15.61
CA ARG A 303 -8.67 -21.38 -15.15
C ARG A 303 -9.15 -22.81 -14.83
N GLY A 304 -9.72 -22.98 -13.64
CA GLY A 304 -10.20 -24.27 -13.15
C GLY A 304 -9.10 -25.20 -12.61
N ARG A 305 -7.83 -24.81 -12.66
CA ARG A 305 -6.71 -25.57 -12.08
C ARG A 305 -6.48 -25.17 -10.62
N VAL A 306 -5.96 -26.09 -9.84
CA VAL A 306 -5.62 -25.85 -8.44
C VAL A 306 -4.23 -25.19 -8.37
N ALA A 307 -4.14 -24.06 -7.70
CA ALA A 307 -2.87 -23.37 -7.46
C ALA A 307 -2.04 -24.13 -6.42
N LEU A 308 -0.79 -24.44 -6.71
CA LEU A 308 0.17 -24.97 -5.73
C LEU A 308 1.08 -23.89 -5.16
N GLU A 309 1.15 -22.75 -5.82
CA GLU A 309 1.83 -21.54 -5.34
C GLU A 309 0.84 -20.40 -5.15
N GLY A 310 1.16 -19.47 -4.25
CA GLY A 310 0.35 -18.28 -4.03
C GLY A 310 0.56 -17.23 -5.12
N ALA A 311 -0.51 -16.58 -5.56
CA ALA A 311 -0.44 -15.48 -6.51
C ALA A 311 -0.83 -14.15 -5.86
N LEU A 312 0.04 -13.15 -5.99
CA LEU A 312 -0.14 -11.82 -5.40
C LEU A 312 0.62 -10.74 -6.18
N PRO A 313 0.09 -9.54 -6.29
CA PRO A 313 0.87 -8.36 -6.63
C PRO A 313 1.67 -7.91 -5.39
N TYR A 314 2.90 -7.45 -5.57
CA TYR A 314 3.72 -6.92 -4.49
C TYR A 314 4.31 -5.56 -4.87
N PRO A 315 4.13 -4.53 -4.07
CA PRO A 315 3.25 -4.36 -2.90
C PRO A 315 1.76 -4.38 -3.29
N PRO A 316 0.82 -4.77 -2.40
CA PRO A 316 0.91 -4.89 -0.95
C PRO A 316 1.23 -6.29 -0.42
N GLY A 317 1.36 -7.31 -1.28
CA GLY A 317 1.66 -8.66 -0.84
C GLY A 317 0.47 -9.41 -0.22
N ILE A 318 -0.75 -9.13 -0.69
CA ILE A 318 -1.98 -9.83 -0.29
C ILE A 318 -2.27 -10.90 -1.33
N LEU A 319 -2.35 -12.15 -0.89
CA LEU A 319 -2.66 -13.28 -1.77
C LEU A 319 -4.05 -13.11 -2.40
N CYS A 320 -4.09 -13.11 -3.72
CA CYS A 320 -5.32 -13.14 -4.52
C CYS A 320 -5.78 -14.58 -4.79
N VAL A 321 -4.83 -15.51 -4.84
CA VAL A 321 -5.05 -16.95 -4.89
C VAL A 321 -4.10 -17.59 -3.88
N VAL A 322 -4.66 -18.40 -2.97
CA VAL A 322 -3.91 -19.12 -1.93
C VAL A 322 -3.58 -20.54 -2.44
N PRO A 323 -2.43 -21.13 -2.07
CA PRO A 323 -2.15 -22.52 -2.41
C PRO A 323 -3.29 -23.45 -1.98
N GLY A 324 -3.76 -24.29 -2.90
CA GLY A 324 -4.91 -25.18 -2.69
C GLY A 324 -6.25 -24.63 -3.21
N GLU A 325 -6.29 -23.38 -3.65
CA GLU A 325 -7.48 -22.78 -4.28
C GLU A 325 -7.49 -22.99 -5.80
N VAL A 326 -8.70 -22.99 -6.36
CA VAL A 326 -8.94 -23.12 -7.80
C VAL A 326 -8.90 -21.74 -8.45
N TRP A 327 -8.06 -21.56 -9.45
CA TRP A 327 -8.06 -20.35 -10.27
C TRP A 327 -9.43 -20.10 -10.89
N ASN A 328 -10.08 -19.05 -10.47
CA ASN A 328 -11.35 -18.62 -11.03
C ASN A 328 -11.17 -17.57 -12.14
N GLU A 329 -12.27 -17.20 -12.78
CA GLU A 329 -12.28 -16.21 -13.87
C GLU A 329 -11.78 -14.84 -13.45
N THR A 330 -12.19 -14.36 -12.26
CA THR A 330 -11.80 -13.04 -11.76
C THR A 330 -10.30 -12.94 -11.52
N ALA A 331 -9.72 -13.95 -10.85
CA ALA A 331 -8.28 -13.99 -10.60
C ALA A 331 -7.49 -14.12 -11.91
N GLN A 332 -7.90 -15.00 -12.82
CA GLN A 332 -7.26 -15.13 -14.13
C GLN A 332 -7.32 -13.81 -14.92
N ALA A 333 -8.50 -13.20 -15.03
CA ALA A 333 -8.65 -11.93 -15.78
C ALA A 333 -7.76 -10.83 -15.21
N TYR A 334 -7.68 -10.71 -13.89
CA TYR A 334 -6.80 -9.73 -13.24
C TYR A 334 -5.32 -9.94 -13.59
N PHE A 335 -4.81 -11.17 -13.47
CA PHE A 335 -3.40 -11.44 -13.75
C PHE A 335 -3.06 -11.36 -15.23
N LEU A 336 -3.97 -11.73 -16.14
CA LEU A 336 -3.79 -11.49 -17.59
C LEU A 336 -3.74 -10.00 -17.92
N THR A 337 -4.59 -9.19 -17.27
CA THR A 337 -4.53 -7.72 -17.43
C THR A 337 -3.21 -7.15 -16.92
N LEU A 338 -2.67 -7.65 -15.80
CA LEU A 338 -1.35 -7.24 -15.33
C LEU A 338 -0.24 -7.62 -16.33
N GLU A 339 -0.27 -8.83 -16.88
CA GLU A 339 0.69 -9.28 -17.89
C GLU A 339 0.66 -8.40 -19.14
N GLU A 340 -0.53 -8.09 -19.64
CA GLU A 340 -0.71 -7.16 -20.77
C GLU A 340 -0.19 -5.76 -20.42
N GLY A 341 -0.52 -5.25 -19.24
CA GLY A 341 -0.05 -3.94 -18.77
C GLY A 341 1.47 -3.84 -18.70
N ILE A 342 2.14 -4.85 -18.13
CA ILE A 342 3.61 -4.90 -18.06
C ILE A 342 4.24 -4.91 -19.48
N ASN A 343 3.67 -5.64 -20.42
CA ASN A 343 4.14 -5.69 -21.79
C ASN A 343 3.87 -4.38 -22.57
N ARG A 344 2.73 -3.73 -22.31
CA ARG A 344 2.33 -2.50 -22.99
C ARG A 344 3.05 -1.26 -22.45
N PHE A 345 3.41 -1.26 -21.16
CA PHE A 345 4.04 -0.13 -20.46
C PHE A 345 5.37 -0.54 -19.81
N PRO A 346 6.38 -0.92 -20.58
CA PRO A 346 7.66 -1.36 -20.03
C PRO A 346 8.32 -0.25 -19.19
N GLY A 347 8.76 -0.64 -18.00
CA GLY A 347 9.30 0.28 -16.98
C GLY A 347 8.31 0.71 -15.88
N PHE A 348 7.05 0.23 -15.97
CA PHE A 348 5.99 0.55 -14.99
C PHE A 348 5.32 -0.69 -14.41
#